data_eba4f2dad1346abfbe4b1a7d115cdfb9
#
_entry.id   eba4f2dad1346abfbe4b1a7d115cdfb9
#
_cell.length_a   1.000
_cell.length_b   1.000
_cell.length_c   1.000
_cell.angle_alpha   90.00
_cell.angle_beta   90.00
_cell.angle_gamma   90.00
#
_symmetry.space_group_name_H-M   'P 1'
#
loop_
_entity.id
_entity.type
_entity.pdbx_description
1 polymer ?
#
loop_
_entity_poly.entity_id
_entity_poly.type
_entity_poly.pdbx_seq_one_letter_code
_entity_poly.pdbx_strand_id
1 'polypeptide(L)'
;YSAEVAALAQASGDILIVAGYLDQGGKGIIQTSLDIGAFDKFFLPDGMIGDALPKAIGSDLNGSIGSVPGTDSPGASKYSDLAKANGFKSGPYGPESYDGAALIMLAMEASKSTNSNVFKKHVMDVANAPGVKIYPGELNKAIKLIKEGKAIDYVGATDLEFVGSGESSGSFAEILIDNGKVNKVGYR
;
A
#
# COMPACT_ATOMS: atom_id res chain seq x y z
N TYR A 1 0.65 14.72 24.26
CA TYR A 1 -0.27 15.17 23.20
C TYR A 1 -1.52 15.89 23.73
N SER A 2 -1.66 16.06 25.06
CA SER A 2 -2.90 16.59 25.65
C SER A 2 -3.23 18.02 25.20
N ALA A 3 -2.22 18.87 25.07
CA ALA A 3 -2.42 20.27 24.66
C ALA A 3 -2.85 20.36 23.18
N GLU A 4 -2.21 19.59 22.32
CA GLU A 4 -2.48 19.55 20.88
C GLU A 4 -3.87 18.95 20.60
N VAL A 5 -4.20 17.83 21.25
CA VAL A 5 -5.50 17.18 21.10
C VAL A 5 -6.63 18.05 21.66
N ALA A 6 -6.42 18.71 22.78
CA ALA A 6 -7.39 19.65 23.35
C ALA A 6 -7.62 20.86 22.43
N ALA A 7 -6.57 21.38 21.80
CA ALA A 7 -6.69 22.47 20.81
C ALA A 7 -7.48 22.02 19.57
N LEU A 8 -7.27 20.79 19.08
CA LEU A 8 -8.04 20.23 17.97
C LEU A 8 -9.53 20.05 18.34
N ALA A 9 -9.82 19.60 19.57
CA ALA A 9 -11.18 19.46 20.04
C ALA A 9 -11.94 20.80 20.06
N GLN A 10 -11.23 21.91 20.38
CA GLN A 10 -11.81 23.26 20.32
C GLN A 10 -12.09 23.76 18.91
N ALA A 11 -11.35 23.25 17.91
CA ALA A 11 -11.58 23.57 16.51
C ALA A 11 -12.84 22.91 15.95
N SER A 12 -13.45 21.99 16.71
CA SER A 12 -14.58 21.13 16.34
C SER A 12 -14.26 20.15 15.21
N GLY A 13 -15.11 19.13 15.08
CA GLY A 13 -14.99 18.07 14.07
C GLY A 13 -15.51 16.75 14.65
N ASP A 14 -15.94 15.84 13.78
CA ASP A 14 -16.52 14.56 14.16
C ASP A 14 -15.51 13.41 14.15
N ILE A 15 -14.39 13.59 13.42
CA ILE A 15 -13.37 12.56 13.20
C ILE A 15 -11.99 13.19 13.32
N LEU A 16 -11.09 12.56 14.06
CA LEU A 16 -9.68 12.94 14.10
C LEU A 16 -8.88 12.12 13.07
N ILE A 17 -8.25 12.81 12.12
CA ILE A 17 -7.29 12.19 11.20
C ILE A 17 -5.93 12.08 11.89
N VAL A 18 -5.42 10.86 12.08
CA VAL A 18 -4.11 10.60 12.69
C VAL A 18 -3.14 10.12 11.64
N ALA A 19 -2.51 11.05 10.92
CA ALA A 19 -1.52 10.76 9.90
C ALA A 19 -0.13 10.56 10.54
N GLY A 20 0.30 9.31 10.67
CA GLY A 20 1.55 8.97 11.33
C GLY A 20 1.79 7.47 11.36
N TYR A 21 2.61 7.04 12.30
CA TYR A 21 2.87 5.63 12.56
C TYR A 21 2.47 5.28 13.98
N LEU A 22 1.92 4.07 14.16
CA LEU A 22 1.40 3.61 15.47
C LEU A 22 2.46 3.75 16.57
N ASP A 23 3.67 3.24 16.33
CA ASP A 23 4.76 3.19 17.31
C ASP A 23 5.56 4.49 17.41
N GLN A 24 5.28 5.48 16.55
CA GLN A 24 5.94 6.78 16.52
C GLN A 24 5.03 7.92 16.96
N GLY A 25 4.20 7.65 17.95
CA GLY A 25 3.30 8.64 18.56
C GLY A 25 1.82 8.46 18.24
N GLY A 26 1.46 7.78 17.16
CA GLY A 26 0.06 7.61 16.76
C GLY A 26 -0.81 6.98 17.84
N LYS A 27 -0.32 5.91 18.51
CA LYS A 27 -1.01 5.31 19.66
C LYS A 27 -1.26 6.34 20.78
N GLY A 28 -0.24 7.14 21.10
CA GLY A 28 -0.36 8.14 22.17
C GLY A 28 -1.39 9.23 21.86
N ILE A 29 -1.48 9.65 20.61
CA ILE A 29 -2.48 10.63 20.16
C ILE A 29 -3.90 10.06 20.30
N ILE A 30 -4.13 8.84 19.82
CA ILE A 30 -5.43 8.16 19.93
C ILE A 30 -5.81 8.00 21.41
N GLN A 31 -4.91 7.42 22.22
CA GLN A 31 -5.18 7.20 23.65
C GLN A 31 -5.48 8.51 24.38
N THR A 32 -4.67 9.56 24.13
CA THR A 32 -4.93 10.88 24.73
C THR A 32 -6.30 11.42 24.33
N SER A 33 -6.68 11.27 23.05
CA SER A 33 -7.98 11.72 22.57
C SER A 33 -9.14 11.03 23.28
N LEU A 34 -9.05 9.71 23.46
CA LEU A 34 -10.03 8.90 24.17
C LEU A 34 -10.07 9.28 25.66
N ASP A 35 -8.91 9.41 26.31
CA ASP A 35 -8.79 9.71 27.75
C ASP A 35 -9.42 11.04 28.13
N ILE A 36 -9.30 12.06 27.27
CA ILE A 36 -9.90 13.39 27.53
C ILE A 36 -11.27 13.59 26.87
N GLY A 37 -11.79 12.58 26.16
CA GLY A 37 -13.07 12.63 25.48
C GLY A 37 -13.12 13.63 24.32
N ALA A 38 -11.98 13.86 23.65
CA ALA A 38 -11.88 14.84 22.55
C ALA A 38 -12.49 14.31 21.26
N PHE A 39 -12.11 13.09 20.87
CA PHE A 39 -12.63 12.38 19.70
C PHE A 39 -12.72 10.88 20.02
N ASP A 40 -13.76 10.23 19.51
CA ASP A 40 -13.99 8.78 19.64
C ASP A 40 -14.00 8.06 18.28
N LYS A 41 -13.86 8.82 17.19
CA LYS A 41 -13.75 8.31 15.82
C LYS A 41 -12.50 8.85 15.17
N PHE A 42 -11.85 7.94 14.42
CA PHE A 42 -10.57 8.23 13.79
C PHE A 42 -10.60 7.85 12.31
N PHE A 43 -9.92 8.66 11.50
CA PHE A 43 -9.47 8.23 10.17
C PHE A 43 -7.97 7.93 10.25
N LEU A 44 -7.61 6.70 9.87
CA LEU A 44 -6.27 6.15 10.07
C LEU A 44 -5.67 5.77 8.70
N PRO A 45 -4.71 6.56 8.19
CA PRO A 45 -3.92 6.17 7.02
C PRO A 45 -3.06 4.93 7.28
N ASP A 46 -2.46 4.43 6.23
CA ASP A 46 -1.73 3.17 6.15
C ASP A 46 -0.69 2.92 7.26
N GLY A 47 0.09 3.93 7.62
CA GLY A 47 1.07 3.83 8.70
C GLY A 47 0.49 3.57 10.09
N MET A 48 -0.82 3.77 10.26
CA MET A 48 -1.55 3.50 11.48
C MET A 48 -2.24 2.13 11.47
N ILE A 49 -2.45 1.54 10.28
CA ILE A 49 -3.24 0.32 10.12
C ILE A 49 -2.36 -0.93 10.29
N GLY A 50 -2.83 -1.85 11.12
CA GLY A 50 -2.21 -3.15 11.34
C GLY A 50 -2.84 -3.86 12.53
N ASP A 51 -2.56 -5.16 12.68
CA ASP A 51 -3.09 -6.01 13.76
C ASP A 51 -2.68 -5.54 15.16
N ALA A 52 -1.64 -4.72 15.26
CA ALA A 52 -1.17 -4.17 16.53
C ALA A 52 -2.08 -3.07 17.07
N LEU A 53 -2.74 -2.32 16.19
CA LEU A 53 -3.57 -1.17 16.57
C LEU A 53 -4.77 -1.58 17.43
N PRO A 54 -5.66 -2.51 17.01
CA PRO A 54 -6.78 -2.93 17.85
C PRO A 54 -6.34 -3.59 19.14
N LYS A 55 -5.19 -4.29 19.12
CA LYS A 55 -4.62 -4.90 20.35
C LYS A 55 -4.13 -3.85 21.35
N ALA A 56 -3.66 -2.71 20.85
CA ALA A 56 -3.09 -1.66 21.68
C ALA A 56 -4.13 -0.72 22.30
N ILE A 57 -5.27 -0.50 21.62
CA ILE A 57 -6.32 0.44 22.02
C ILE A 57 -7.62 -0.29 22.45
N GLY A 58 -7.96 -1.40 21.77
CA GLY A 58 -9.16 -2.17 22.10
C GLY A 58 -10.42 -1.74 21.35
N SER A 59 -11.56 -1.93 22.00
CA SER A 59 -12.91 -1.71 21.43
C SER A 59 -13.24 -0.23 21.19
N ASP A 60 -12.50 0.68 21.82
CA ASP A 60 -12.74 2.13 21.70
C ASP A 60 -12.44 2.65 20.28
N LEU A 61 -11.74 1.83 19.47
CA LEU A 61 -11.56 2.09 18.05
C LEU A 61 -12.74 1.68 17.16
N ASN A 62 -13.72 0.98 17.67
CA ASN A 62 -14.84 0.48 16.85
C ASN A 62 -15.56 1.65 16.16
N GLY A 63 -15.79 1.48 14.85
CA GLY A 63 -16.36 2.51 13.98
C GLY A 63 -15.33 3.49 13.40
N SER A 64 -14.06 3.40 13.81
CA SER A 64 -12.99 4.15 13.13
C SER A 64 -12.72 3.53 11.74
N ILE A 65 -12.35 4.39 10.81
CA ILE A 65 -12.12 4.05 9.42
C ILE A 65 -10.68 4.35 9.00
N GLY A 66 -10.27 3.83 7.86
CA GLY A 66 -8.93 4.09 7.34
C GLY A 66 -8.77 3.66 5.90
N SER A 67 -7.57 3.81 5.40
CA SER A 67 -7.20 3.33 4.07
C SER A 67 -5.78 2.79 4.06
N VAL A 68 -5.55 1.77 3.24
CA VAL A 68 -4.22 1.23 2.95
C VAL A 68 -4.10 1.01 1.44
N PRO A 69 -2.89 1.10 0.85
CA PRO A 69 -2.69 0.68 -0.52
C PRO A 69 -3.22 -0.74 -0.72
N GLY A 70 -3.85 -1.00 -1.85
CA GLY A 70 -4.37 -2.32 -2.19
C GLY A 70 -5.43 -2.32 -3.26
N THR A 71 -5.51 -3.42 -3.98
CA THR A 71 -6.45 -3.62 -5.09
C THR A 71 -7.05 -5.03 -5.02
N ASP A 72 -8.21 -5.22 -5.65
CA ASP A 72 -8.83 -6.53 -5.88
C ASP A 72 -8.55 -7.08 -7.29
N SER A 73 -7.58 -6.53 -7.98
CA SER A 73 -7.17 -6.94 -9.32
C SER A 73 -6.71 -8.41 -9.37
N PRO A 74 -6.72 -9.03 -10.56
CA PRO A 74 -6.16 -10.37 -10.74
C PRO A 74 -4.70 -10.50 -10.30
N GLY A 75 -3.92 -9.42 -10.38
CA GLY A 75 -2.53 -9.36 -9.93
C GLY A 75 -2.38 -9.56 -8.42
N ALA A 76 -3.25 -8.95 -7.63
CA ALA A 76 -3.25 -9.11 -6.18
C ALA A 76 -3.49 -10.57 -5.75
N SER A 77 -4.44 -11.25 -6.41
CA SER A 77 -4.70 -12.67 -6.17
C SER A 77 -3.51 -13.54 -6.54
N LYS A 78 -2.91 -13.33 -7.72
CA LYS A 78 -1.72 -14.07 -8.17
C LYS A 78 -0.53 -13.87 -7.23
N TYR A 79 -0.31 -12.65 -6.73
CA TYR A 79 0.72 -12.38 -5.72
C TYR A 79 0.46 -13.15 -4.42
N SER A 80 -0.77 -13.13 -3.93
CA SER A 80 -1.16 -13.86 -2.71
C SER A 80 -0.89 -15.36 -2.83
N ASP A 81 -1.24 -15.95 -3.98
CA ASP A 81 -1.00 -17.37 -4.25
C ASP A 81 0.49 -17.68 -4.36
N LEU A 82 1.26 -16.82 -5.02
CA LEU A 82 2.72 -16.95 -5.12
C LEU A 82 3.38 -16.88 -3.73
N ALA A 83 2.98 -15.93 -2.90
CA ALA A 83 3.48 -15.79 -1.54
C ALA A 83 3.19 -17.05 -0.68
N LYS A 84 1.94 -17.54 -0.73
CA LYS A 84 1.53 -18.76 -0.03
C LYS A 84 2.32 -19.99 -0.51
N ALA A 85 2.48 -20.16 -1.82
CA ALA A 85 3.20 -21.28 -2.41
C ALA A 85 4.67 -21.33 -1.98
N ASN A 86 5.25 -20.17 -1.66
CA ASN A 86 6.64 -20.05 -1.20
C ASN A 86 6.78 -19.88 0.33
N GLY A 87 5.70 -20.07 1.10
CA GLY A 87 5.72 -19.96 2.56
C GLY A 87 5.99 -18.55 3.08
N PHE A 88 5.78 -17.53 2.25
CA PHE A 88 6.01 -16.13 2.61
C PHE A 88 4.72 -15.50 3.15
N LYS A 89 4.80 -14.92 4.35
CA LYS A 89 3.73 -14.10 4.92
C LYS A 89 3.93 -12.66 4.49
N SER A 90 3.11 -12.20 3.55
CA SER A 90 3.14 -10.80 3.09
C SER A 90 2.74 -9.84 4.21
N GLY A 91 3.50 -8.76 4.36
CA GLY A 91 3.13 -7.59 5.16
C GLY A 91 2.27 -6.59 4.36
N PRO A 92 1.90 -5.47 4.98
CA PRO A 92 1.03 -4.44 4.36
C PRO A 92 1.54 -3.92 3.02
N TYR A 93 2.86 -3.78 2.86
CA TYR A 93 3.51 -3.26 1.64
C TYR A 93 4.21 -4.33 0.81
N GLY A 94 3.85 -5.58 1.01
CA GLY A 94 4.45 -6.71 0.30
C GLY A 94 4.23 -6.66 -1.21
N PRO A 95 2.99 -6.42 -1.70
CA PRO A 95 2.71 -6.27 -3.13
C PRO A 95 3.52 -5.15 -3.79
N GLU A 96 3.56 -3.97 -3.17
CA GLU A 96 4.28 -2.80 -3.66
C GLU A 96 5.79 -3.03 -3.71
N SER A 97 6.33 -3.70 -2.69
CA SER A 97 7.76 -4.07 -2.65
C SER A 97 8.12 -5.09 -3.72
N TYR A 98 7.23 -6.05 -3.98
CA TYR A 98 7.39 -7.03 -5.06
C TYR A 98 7.40 -6.33 -6.42
N ASP A 99 6.45 -5.45 -6.67
CA ASP A 99 6.34 -4.71 -7.93
C ASP A 99 7.52 -3.77 -8.15
N GLY A 100 7.94 -3.05 -7.13
CA GLY A 100 9.11 -2.18 -7.19
C GLY A 100 10.39 -2.94 -7.56
N ALA A 101 10.61 -4.10 -6.95
CA ALA A 101 11.76 -4.97 -7.27
C ALA A 101 11.66 -5.52 -8.69
N ALA A 102 10.48 -5.96 -9.12
CA ALA A 102 10.23 -6.48 -10.46
C ALA A 102 10.50 -5.41 -11.53
N LEU A 103 9.98 -4.22 -11.36
CA LEU A 103 10.19 -3.11 -12.30
C LEU A 103 11.66 -2.74 -12.46
N ILE A 104 12.41 -2.68 -11.36
CA ILE A 104 13.86 -2.42 -11.40
C ILE A 104 14.56 -3.50 -12.20
N MET A 105 14.27 -4.78 -11.95
CA MET A 105 14.88 -5.89 -12.68
C MET A 105 14.53 -5.86 -14.18
N LEU A 106 13.28 -5.60 -14.53
CA LEU A 106 12.82 -5.53 -15.92
C LEU A 106 13.41 -4.32 -16.65
N ALA A 107 13.53 -3.17 -16.00
CA ALA A 107 14.18 -2.00 -16.55
C ALA A 107 15.70 -2.20 -16.76
N MET A 108 16.36 -2.91 -15.84
CA MET A 108 17.77 -3.33 -16.02
C MET A 108 17.92 -4.24 -17.23
N GLU A 109 17.03 -5.21 -17.42
CA GLU A 109 17.04 -6.10 -18.59
C GLU A 109 16.78 -5.30 -19.88
N ALA A 110 15.80 -4.43 -19.91
CA ALA A 110 15.47 -3.61 -21.08
C ALA A 110 16.60 -2.67 -21.47
N SER A 111 17.25 -2.06 -20.50
CA SER A 111 18.39 -1.15 -20.71
C SER A 111 19.73 -1.86 -20.92
N LYS A 112 19.82 -3.16 -20.64
CA LYS A 112 21.07 -3.94 -20.56
C LYS A 112 22.12 -3.30 -19.62
N SER A 113 21.66 -2.68 -18.54
CA SER A 113 22.52 -1.92 -17.61
C SER A 113 21.98 -2.01 -16.18
N THR A 114 22.89 -2.16 -15.22
CA THR A 114 22.61 -2.04 -13.78
C THR A 114 22.86 -0.62 -13.24
N ASN A 115 23.29 0.30 -14.08
CA ASN A 115 23.48 1.70 -13.70
C ASN A 115 22.12 2.40 -13.62
N SER A 116 21.80 2.95 -12.43
CA SER A 116 20.50 3.60 -12.18
C SER A 116 20.23 4.80 -13.10
N ASN A 117 21.25 5.54 -13.51
CA ASN A 117 21.09 6.64 -14.47
C ASN A 117 20.73 6.18 -15.89
N VAL A 118 20.93 4.88 -16.19
CA VAL A 118 20.57 4.27 -17.46
C VAL A 118 19.20 3.61 -17.35
N PHE A 119 19.03 2.64 -16.44
CA PHE A 119 17.81 1.84 -16.37
C PHE A 119 16.56 2.65 -15.96
N LYS A 120 16.70 3.70 -15.16
CA LYS A 120 15.55 4.55 -14.77
C LYS A 120 14.74 5.11 -15.94
N LYS A 121 15.39 5.27 -17.10
CA LYS A 121 14.75 5.77 -18.33
C LYS A 121 13.85 4.73 -18.99
N HIS A 122 13.98 3.47 -18.59
CA HIS A 122 13.22 2.33 -19.13
C HIS A 122 12.13 1.84 -18.17
N VAL A 123 11.99 2.44 -17.00
CA VAL A 123 10.98 2.02 -16.01
C VAL A 123 9.57 2.19 -16.58
N MET A 124 9.29 3.35 -17.18
CA MET A 124 7.99 3.62 -17.81
C MET A 124 7.70 2.70 -19.00
N ASP A 125 8.74 2.37 -19.77
CA ASP A 125 8.61 1.52 -20.95
C ASP A 125 8.21 0.08 -20.60
N VAL A 126 8.60 -0.43 -19.45
CA VAL A 126 8.26 -1.77 -18.97
C VAL A 126 7.03 -1.82 -18.09
N ALA A 127 6.68 -0.68 -17.48
CA ALA A 127 5.56 -0.57 -16.56
C ALA A 127 4.23 -0.44 -17.28
N ASN A 128 4.18 0.38 -18.34
CA ASN A 128 2.92 0.82 -18.93
C ASN A 128 2.64 0.17 -20.28
N ALA A 129 1.36 0.11 -20.63
CA ALA A 129 0.91 -0.25 -21.98
C ALA A 129 1.49 0.72 -23.06
N PRO A 130 1.65 0.25 -24.33
CA PRO A 130 1.17 -1.03 -24.83
C PRO A 130 2.17 -2.18 -24.62
N GLY A 131 1.67 -3.39 -24.44
CA GLY A 131 2.53 -4.56 -24.32
C GLY A 131 1.80 -5.83 -23.90
N VAL A 132 2.57 -6.90 -23.72
CA VAL A 132 2.06 -8.16 -23.18
C VAL A 132 1.93 -8.02 -21.66
N LYS A 133 0.72 -8.18 -21.12
CA LYS A 133 0.48 -8.12 -19.68
C LYS A 133 1.31 -9.14 -18.91
N ILE A 134 1.96 -8.64 -17.84
CA ILE A 134 2.82 -9.39 -16.94
C ILE A 134 2.28 -9.31 -15.53
N TYR A 135 2.09 -10.45 -14.91
CA TYR A 135 1.58 -10.60 -13.55
C TYR A 135 2.62 -11.22 -12.61
N PRO A 136 2.40 -11.22 -11.29
CA PRO A 136 3.26 -11.91 -10.34
C PRO A 136 3.50 -13.37 -10.72
N GLY A 137 4.76 -13.81 -10.62
CA GLY A 137 5.21 -15.12 -11.05
C GLY A 137 5.62 -15.23 -12.54
N GLU A 138 5.37 -14.21 -13.36
CA GLU A 138 5.65 -14.23 -14.80
C GLU A 138 6.95 -13.49 -15.20
N LEU A 139 7.86 -13.18 -14.26
CA LEU A 139 9.08 -12.42 -14.56
C LEU A 139 9.97 -13.09 -15.61
N ASN A 140 10.07 -14.41 -15.60
CA ASN A 140 10.84 -15.14 -16.63
C ASN A 140 10.24 -14.95 -18.04
N LYS A 141 8.91 -14.91 -18.15
CA LYS A 141 8.20 -14.60 -19.40
C LYS A 141 8.51 -13.17 -19.84
N ALA A 142 8.46 -12.21 -18.93
CA ALA A 142 8.76 -10.81 -19.21
C ALA A 142 10.19 -10.62 -19.73
N ILE A 143 11.18 -11.19 -19.04
CA ILE A 143 12.59 -11.16 -19.46
C ILE A 143 12.77 -11.75 -20.87
N LYS A 144 12.12 -12.86 -21.17
CA LYS A 144 12.18 -13.47 -22.51
C LYS A 144 11.61 -12.52 -23.56
N LEU A 145 10.46 -11.92 -23.32
CA LEU A 145 9.83 -10.97 -24.25
C LEU A 145 10.72 -9.74 -24.50
N ILE A 146 11.31 -9.17 -23.45
CA ILE A 146 12.25 -8.05 -23.57
C ILE A 146 13.46 -8.43 -24.42
N LYS A 147 14.04 -9.61 -24.21
CA LYS A 147 15.18 -10.12 -25.02
C LYS A 147 14.81 -10.31 -26.49
N GLU A 148 13.56 -10.63 -26.78
CA GLU A 148 13.01 -10.75 -28.13
C GLU A 148 12.62 -9.37 -28.74
N GLY A 149 12.85 -8.27 -28.03
CA GLY A 149 12.47 -6.92 -28.47
C GLY A 149 10.96 -6.64 -28.46
N LYS A 150 10.19 -7.43 -27.69
CA LYS A 150 8.74 -7.26 -27.55
C LYS A 150 8.41 -6.38 -26.37
N ALA A 151 7.42 -5.51 -26.55
CA ALA A 151 6.89 -4.67 -25.47
C ALA A 151 6.12 -5.49 -24.42
N ILE A 152 6.27 -5.11 -23.19
CA ILE A 152 5.51 -5.65 -22.04
C ILE A 152 4.73 -4.54 -21.36
N ASP A 153 3.72 -4.93 -20.60
CA ASP A 153 2.86 -4.10 -19.75
C ASP A 153 2.84 -4.77 -18.38
N TYR A 154 3.63 -4.23 -17.44
CA TYR A 154 3.77 -4.84 -16.12
C TYR A 154 2.61 -4.41 -15.21
N VAL A 155 1.57 -5.23 -15.16
CA VAL A 155 0.42 -5.02 -14.28
C VAL A 155 0.77 -5.27 -12.81
N GLY A 156 1.63 -6.26 -12.55
CA GLY A 156 2.09 -6.57 -11.20
C GLY A 156 1.02 -7.04 -10.23
N ALA A 157 1.32 -6.90 -8.95
CA ALA A 157 0.45 -7.24 -7.83
C ALA A 157 -0.50 -6.08 -7.47
N THR A 158 -0.12 -4.84 -7.81
CA THR A 158 -0.80 -3.62 -7.40
C THR A 158 -1.66 -2.99 -8.49
N ASP A 159 -1.78 -3.66 -9.66
CA ASP A 159 -2.42 -3.10 -10.87
C ASP A 159 -1.74 -1.79 -11.28
N LEU A 160 -0.42 -1.87 -11.36
CA LEU A 160 0.44 -0.71 -11.50
C LEU A 160 0.29 -0.03 -12.85
N GLU A 161 0.10 1.28 -12.82
CA GLU A 161 0.19 2.17 -13.98
C GLU A 161 0.90 3.45 -13.55
N PHE A 162 1.95 3.86 -14.25
CA PHE A 162 2.58 5.15 -13.98
C PHE A 162 1.88 6.26 -14.74
N VAL A 163 1.69 7.38 -14.06
CA VAL A 163 1.10 8.60 -14.61
C VAL A 163 2.05 9.79 -14.43
N GLY A 164 1.93 10.77 -15.29
CA GLY A 164 2.74 11.98 -15.19
C GLY A 164 4.24 11.72 -15.17
N SER A 165 4.92 12.24 -14.17
CA SER A 165 6.39 12.19 -14.04
C SER A 165 6.93 10.94 -13.31
N GLY A 166 6.11 9.92 -13.12
CA GLY A 166 6.49 8.66 -12.44
C GLY A 166 5.73 8.43 -11.13
N GLU A 167 4.57 9.06 -10.99
CA GLU A 167 3.59 8.75 -9.96
C GLU A 167 2.79 7.53 -10.37
N SER A 168 2.49 6.62 -9.45
CA SER A 168 1.59 5.51 -9.75
C SER A 168 0.13 5.91 -9.51
N SER A 169 -0.75 5.57 -10.45
CA SER A 169 -2.17 5.48 -10.14
C SER A 169 -2.35 4.32 -9.18
N GLY A 170 -2.95 4.56 -8.02
CA GLY A 170 -3.09 3.54 -6.99
C GLY A 170 -4.54 3.34 -6.60
N SER A 171 -4.88 2.10 -6.30
CA SER A 171 -6.12 1.76 -5.60
C SER A 171 -5.87 1.64 -4.10
N PHE A 172 -6.90 1.92 -3.32
CA PHE A 172 -6.85 1.84 -1.87
C PHE A 172 -7.94 0.90 -1.35
N ALA A 173 -7.58 0.07 -0.40
CA ALA A 173 -8.55 -0.68 0.38
C ALA A 173 -9.14 0.21 1.48
N GLU A 174 -10.46 0.22 1.56
CA GLU A 174 -11.20 0.87 2.64
C GLU A 174 -11.21 -0.03 3.87
N ILE A 175 -10.88 0.57 5.01
CA ILE A 175 -10.77 -0.13 6.29
C ILE A 175 -11.87 0.36 7.24
N LEU A 176 -12.49 -0.61 7.91
CA LEU A 176 -13.36 -0.39 9.08
C LEU A 176 -12.77 -1.17 10.26
N ILE A 177 -12.61 -0.50 11.39
CA ILE A 177 -12.27 -1.16 12.64
C ILE A 177 -13.55 -1.51 13.37
N ASP A 178 -13.77 -2.81 13.56
CA ASP A 178 -14.94 -3.34 14.26
C ASP A 178 -14.61 -4.64 14.99
N ASN A 179 -15.20 -4.83 16.17
CA ASN A 179 -14.99 -5.99 17.03
C ASN A 179 -13.51 -6.28 17.32
N GLY A 180 -12.70 -5.22 17.49
CA GLY A 180 -11.27 -5.33 17.75
C GLY A 180 -10.46 -5.86 16.56
N LYS A 181 -10.98 -5.75 15.33
CA LYS A 181 -10.35 -6.21 14.09
C LYS A 181 -10.28 -5.11 13.05
N VAL A 182 -9.25 -5.18 12.23
CA VAL A 182 -9.10 -4.40 11.02
C VAL A 182 -9.79 -5.17 9.88
N ASN A 183 -10.91 -4.65 9.40
CA ASN A 183 -11.70 -5.28 8.34
C ASN A 183 -11.57 -4.46 7.06
N LYS A 184 -11.25 -5.13 5.96
CA LYS A 184 -11.30 -4.54 4.63
C LYS A 184 -12.75 -4.62 4.14
N VAL A 185 -13.33 -3.46 3.79
CA VAL A 185 -14.75 -3.35 3.44
C VAL A 185 -15.00 -2.95 1.98
N GLY A 186 -13.98 -2.49 1.28
CA GLY A 186 -14.08 -2.11 -0.12
C GLY A 186 -12.76 -1.68 -0.71
N TYR A 187 -12.80 -1.24 -1.97
CA TYR A 187 -11.67 -0.66 -2.69
C TYR A 187 -12.12 0.59 -3.45
N ARG A 188 -11.20 1.52 -3.59
CA ARG A 188 -11.35 2.74 -4.40
C ARG A 188 -10.10 3.03 -5.20
#